data_d6e46382c688704fdd5fe6618a1704b0
#
_entry.id   d6e46382c688704fdd5fe6618a1704b0
#
_cell.length_a   1.000
_cell.length_b   1.000
_cell.length_c   1.000
_cell.angle_alpha   90.00
_cell.angle_beta   90.00
_cell.angle_gamma   90.00
#
_symmetry.space_group_name_H-M   'P 1'
#
loop_
_entity.id
_entity.type
_entity.pdbx_description
1 polymer ?
#
loop_
_entity_poly.entity_id
_entity_poly.type
_entity_poly.pdbx_seq_one_letter_code
_entity_poly.pdbx_strand_id
1 'polypeptide(L)'
;MDLMVPEYAYMFGFLQADGHLKQGPGQKGQLRVEISARDAEILRAFQKLTPYYSSVTGRTRPTNFAETHTSAIWTLCSLEARTTLNELGLPYGRKSKTIAPPDVEFSRRGYLRGLIDADGSVGFTSKGFPFVSLTTASTAIASCLCDYGKDATGAERSLKRNTRDGIYNVLYMMEVAQCLVADLYYPGCLSLERKHSAAASLAAWVRHAGSKPKPPRIKWTNDMDRLLLTAPTIANAAAELGYSSSACQVRRWKLLHDVVPLPD
;
A
#
# COMPACT_ATOMS: atom_id res chain seq x y z
N MET A 1 -20.10 7.74 13.56
CA MET A 1 -18.83 6.99 13.56
C MET A 1 -17.72 8.01 13.61
N ASP A 2 -16.97 8.08 14.71
CA ASP A 2 -15.87 9.02 14.90
C ASP A 2 -14.57 8.39 14.37
N LEU A 3 -14.02 8.93 13.28
CA LEU A 3 -12.80 8.40 12.67
C LEU A 3 -11.50 8.86 13.37
N MET A 4 -11.58 9.70 14.41
CA MET A 4 -10.43 9.95 15.29
C MET A 4 -10.12 8.74 16.17
N VAL A 5 -11.11 7.89 16.46
CA VAL A 5 -10.93 6.61 17.15
C VAL A 5 -10.21 5.63 16.22
N PRO A 6 -9.01 5.13 16.59
CA PRO A 6 -8.17 4.32 15.69
C PRO A 6 -8.85 3.05 15.16
N GLU A 7 -9.72 2.41 15.94
CA GLU A 7 -10.45 1.20 15.57
C GLU A 7 -11.51 1.50 14.50
N TYR A 8 -12.20 2.63 14.59
CA TYR A 8 -13.15 3.05 13.56
C TYR A 8 -12.45 3.50 12.29
N ALA A 9 -11.33 4.22 12.39
CA ALA A 9 -10.52 4.57 11.23
C ALA A 9 -9.97 3.30 10.53
N TYR A 10 -9.50 2.33 11.29
CA TYR A 10 -9.05 1.03 10.77
C TYR A 10 -10.18 0.31 10.04
N MET A 11 -11.34 0.16 10.69
CA MET A 11 -12.50 -0.47 10.06
C MET A 11 -12.89 0.26 8.78
N PHE A 12 -12.93 1.58 8.77
CA PHE A 12 -13.29 2.38 7.60
C PHE A 12 -12.29 2.17 6.44
N GLY A 13 -10.98 2.22 6.70
CA GLY A 13 -9.94 1.94 5.71
C GLY A 13 -10.06 0.53 5.13
N PHE A 14 -10.31 -0.46 5.98
CA PHE A 14 -10.54 -1.83 5.55
C PHE A 14 -11.80 -1.95 4.67
N LEU A 15 -12.88 -1.28 5.02
CA LEU A 15 -14.13 -1.24 4.24
C LEU A 15 -13.96 -0.53 2.89
N GLN A 16 -13.15 0.52 2.83
CA GLN A 16 -12.85 1.18 1.56
C GLN A 16 -12.05 0.26 0.61
N ALA A 17 -11.23 -0.64 1.11
CA ALA A 17 -10.55 -1.65 0.30
C ALA A 17 -11.51 -2.81 -0.05
N ASP A 18 -11.85 -3.66 0.91
CA ASP A 18 -12.55 -4.95 0.70
C ASP A 18 -14.08 -4.88 0.85
N GLY A 19 -14.64 -3.81 1.43
CA GLY A 19 -16.09 -3.69 1.61
C GLY A 19 -16.83 -3.45 0.31
N HIS A 20 -18.01 -4.02 0.18
CA HIS A 20 -18.94 -3.75 -0.92
C HIS A 20 -20.24 -3.15 -0.36
N LEU A 21 -20.48 -1.89 -0.68
CA LEU A 21 -21.67 -1.16 -0.26
C LEU A 21 -22.71 -1.18 -1.40
N LYS A 22 -23.86 -1.85 -1.14
CA LYS A 22 -24.97 -1.92 -2.07
C LYS A 22 -26.08 -0.96 -1.62
N GLN A 23 -26.54 -0.11 -2.54
CA GLN A 23 -27.69 0.74 -2.31
C GLN A 23 -28.99 -0.07 -2.27
N GLY A 24 -29.96 0.39 -1.50
CA GLY A 24 -31.30 -0.17 -1.45
C GLY A 24 -32.12 0.47 -0.32
N PRO A 25 -33.47 0.55 -0.46
CA PRO A 25 -34.34 1.12 0.56
C PRO A 25 -34.37 0.23 1.80
N GLY A 26 -34.42 0.84 2.99
CA GLY A 26 -34.47 0.13 4.27
C GLY A 26 -33.35 -0.92 4.38
N GLN A 27 -33.71 -2.15 4.68
CA GLN A 27 -32.76 -3.26 4.82
C GLN A 27 -32.44 -4.03 3.52
N LYS A 28 -32.97 -3.61 2.37
CA LYS A 28 -32.69 -4.25 1.06
C LYS A 28 -31.31 -3.90 0.51
N GLY A 29 -30.68 -2.81 0.98
CA GLY A 29 -29.27 -2.56 0.76
C GLY A 29 -28.42 -3.27 1.81
N GLN A 30 -27.12 -3.43 1.53
CA GLN A 30 -26.21 -4.07 2.46
C GLN A 30 -24.77 -3.57 2.28
N LEU A 31 -24.02 -3.54 3.38
CA LEU A 31 -22.57 -3.58 3.36
C LEU A 31 -22.15 -5.03 3.56
N ARG A 32 -21.23 -5.50 2.73
CA ARG A 32 -20.69 -6.87 2.80
C ARG A 32 -19.18 -6.84 2.68
N VAL A 33 -18.52 -7.62 3.52
CA VAL A 33 -17.09 -7.94 3.44
C VAL A 33 -16.94 -9.44 3.40
N GLU A 34 -16.19 -9.98 2.44
CA GLU A 34 -15.87 -11.41 2.35
C GLU A 34 -14.36 -11.59 2.32
N ILE A 35 -13.81 -12.30 3.31
CA ILE A 35 -12.38 -12.56 3.45
C ILE A 35 -12.12 -14.05 3.73
N SER A 36 -10.86 -14.46 3.70
CA SER A 36 -10.49 -15.83 4.09
C SER A 36 -10.97 -16.14 5.53
N ALA A 37 -11.49 -17.34 5.77
CA ALA A 37 -11.97 -17.76 7.08
C ALA A 37 -10.88 -17.69 8.17
N ARG A 38 -9.60 -17.81 7.80
CA ARG A 38 -8.47 -17.67 8.74
C ARG A 38 -8.39 -16.28 9.39
N ASP A 39 -8.93 -15.26 8.71
CA ASP A 39 -8.92 -13.86 9.15
C ASP A 39 -10.28 -13.44 9.77
N ALA A 40 -11.20 -14.39 10.05
CA ALA A 40 -12.57 -14.12 10.47
C ALA A 40 -12.69 -13.30 11.76
N GLU A 41 -11.68 -13.34 12.64
CA GLU A 41 -11.68 -12.59 13.90
C GLU A 41 -11.81 -11.08 13.68
N ILE A 42 -11.26 -10.55 12.57
CA ILE A 42 -11.39 -9.11 12.27
C ILE A 42 -12.85 -8.74 11.97
N LEU A 43 -13.61 -9.63 11.30
CA LEU A 43 -15.03 -9.40 11.04
C LEU A 43 -15.86 -9.46 12.31
N ARG A 44 -15.49 -10.30 13.28
CA ARG A 44 -16.12 -10.33 14.62
C ARG A 44 -15.80 -9.06 15.41
N ALA A 45 -14.57 -8.51 15.25
CA ALA A 45 -14.23 -7.21 15.84
C ALA A 45 -15.08 -6.09 15.20
N PHE A 46 -15.29 -6.09 13.88
CA PHE A 46 -16.17 -5.12 13.22
C PHE A 46 -17.62 -5.24 13.71
N GLN A 47 -18.10 -6.47 13.89
CA GLN A 47 -19.42 -6.72 14.47
C GLN A 47 -19.57 -6.12 15.87
N LYS A 48 -18.55 -6.25 16.73
CA LYS A 48 -18.55 -5.68 18.08
C LYS A 48 -18.47 -4.15 18.09
N LEU A 49 -17.71 -3.56 17.16
CA LEU A 49 -17.57 -2.11 17.02
C LEU A 49 -18.84 -1.44 16.48
N THR A 50 -19.67 -2.20 15.77
CA THR A 50 -20.86 -1.67 15.11
C THR A 50 -22.06 -1.70 16.04
N PRO A 51 -22.74 -0.54 16.32
CA PRO A 51 -23.89 -0.50 17.22
C PRO A 51 -25.18 -1.07 16.59
N TYR A 52 -25.14 -1.47 15.34
CA TYR A 52 -26.24 -2.04 14.58
C TYR A 52 -26.12 -3.54 14.46
N TYR A 53 -27.26 -4.21 14.35
CA TYR A 53 -27.28 -5.64 14.07
C TYR A 53 -26.53 -5.97 12.77
N SER A 54 -25.60 -6.91 12.86
CA SER A 54 -24.84 -7.45 11.74
C SER A 54 -24.56 -8.92 11.96
N SER A 55 -24.24 -9.65 10.90
CA SER A 55 -23.97 -11.10 10.97
C SER A 55 -22.61 -11.43 10.40
N VAL A 56 -21.95 -12.43 11.02
CA VAL A 56 -20.75 -13.08 10.45
C VAL A 56 -21.13 -14.53 10.14
N THR A 57 -20.99 -14.93 8.87
CA THR A 57 -21.33 -16.27 8.37
C THR A 57 -20.15 -16.88 7.62
N GLY A 58 -20.06 -18.21 7.63
CA GLY A 58 -19.09 -18.95 6.82
C GLY A 58 -19.64 -19.33 5.45
N ARG A 59 -18.78 -19.40 4.44
CA ARG A 59 -19.11 -19.92 3.12
C ARG A 59 -17.97 -20.78 2.60
N THR A 60 -18.28 -21.99 2.15
CA THR A 60 -17.33 -22.88 1.48
C THR A 60 -17.72 -23.06 0.03
N ARG A 61 -16.78 -22.90 -0.89
CA ARG A 61 -16.99 -23.08 -2.34
C ARG A 61 -15.69 -23.46 -3.04
N PRO A 62 -15.74 -24.16 -4.19
CA PRO A 62 -14.59 -24.27 -5.06
C PRO A 62 -14.20 -22.91 -5.65
N THR A 63 -12.92 -22.75 -5.93
CA THR A 63 -12.37 -21.58 -6.64
C THR A 63 -11.48 -22.07 -7.80
N ASN A 64 -11.07 -21.16 -8.68
CA ASN A 64 -10.14 -21.50 -9.76
C ASN A 64 -8.74 -21.95 -9.28
N PHE A 65 -8.45 -21.77 -7.98
CA PHE A 65 -7.13 -22.05 -7.40
C PHE A 65 -7.15 -23.16 -6.34
N ALA A 66 -8.34 -23.56 -5.87
CA ALA A 66 -8.49 -24.60 -4.84
C ALA A 66 -9.86 -25.27 -4.96
N GLU A 67 -9.89 -26.61 -4.77
CA GLU A 67 -11.13 -27.38 -4.75
C GLU A 67 -12.06 -26.96 -3.62
N THR A 68 -11.49 -26.48 -2.51
CA THR A 68 -12.24 -26.02 -1.35
C THR A 68 -11.63 -24.73 -0.81
N HIS A 69 -12.40 -23.66 -0.84
CA HIS A 69 -12.05 -22.37 -0.22
C HIS A 69 -13.13 -21.97 0.78
N THR A 70 -12.74 -21.75 2.03
CA THR A 70 -13.65 -21.28 3.07
C THR A 70 -13.40 -19.79 3.34
N SER A 71 -14.47 -19.01 3.22
CA SER A 71 -14.49 -17.58 3.51
C SER A 71 -15.42 -17.26 4.69
N ALA A 72 -15.14 -16.17 5.38
CA ALA A 72 -16.02 -15.54 6.34
C ALA A 72 -16.63 -14.28 5.71
N ILE A 73 -17.90 -14.02 5.99
CA ILE A 73 -18.66 -12.92 5.42
C ILE A 73 -19.29 -12.14 6.54
N TRP A 74 -18.99 -10.85 6.63
CA TRP A 74 -19.71 -9.92 7.48
C TRP A 74 -20.74 -9.15 6.67
N THR A 75 -21.97 -9.05 7.17
CA THR A 75 -23.08 -8.36 6.51
C THR A 75 -23.77 -7.40 7.47
N LEU A 76 -23.94 -6.16 7.05
CA LEU A 76 -24.63 -5.09 7.77
C LEU A 76 -25.70 -4.47 6.86
N CYS A 77 -26.98 -4.53 7.29
CA CYS A 77 -28.12 -4.06 6.48
C CYS A 77 -28.73 -2.73 6.95
N SER A 78 -28.35 -2.21 8.12
CA SER A 78 -28.87 -0.92 8.64
C SER A 78 -28.73 0.19 7.59
N LEU A 79 -29.84 0.87 7.25
CA LEU A 79 -29.83 2.01 6.35
C LEU A 79 -29.00 3.16 6.91
N GLU A 80 -29.18 3.47 8.18
CA GLU A 80 -28.46 4.55 8.87
C GLU A 80 -26.94 4.30 8.81
N ALA A 81 -26.47 3.10 9.17
CA ALA A 81 -25.05 2.76 9.11
C ALA A 81 -24.50 2.88 7.68
N ARG A 82 -25.24 2.43 6.67
CA ARG A 82 -24.82 2.52 5.27
C ARG A 82 -24.78 3.96 4.76
N THR A 83 -25.73 4.79 5.19
CA THR A 83 -25.76 6.22 4.86
C THR A 83 -24.55 6.92 5.49
N THR A 84 -24.30 6.73 6.79
CA THR A 84 -23.11 7.28 7.46
C THR A 84 -21.80 6.87 6.78
N LEU A 85 -21.64 5.60 6.42
CA LEU A 85 -20.44 5.14 5.73
C LEU A 85 -20.28 5.74 4.33
N ASN A 86 -21.41 5.95 3.61
CA ASN A 86 -21.39 6.59 2.32
C ASN A 86 -21.01 8.09 2.43
N GLU A 87 -21.59 8.80 3.39
CA GLU A 87 -21.27 10.21 3.69
C GLU A 87 -19.80 10.39 4.09
N LEU A 88 -19.20 9.42 4.79
CA LEU A 88 -17.78 9.41 5.14
C LEU A 88 -16.86 9.08 3.93
N GLY A 89 -17.42 8.72 2.77
CA GLY A 89 -16.65 8.48 1.56
C GLY A 89 -16.47 7.00 1.17
N LEU A 90 -17.38 6.09 1.61
CA LEU A 90 -17.47 4.73 1.07
C LEU A 90 -18.53 4.70 -0.05
N PRO A 91 -18.14 4.67 -1.33
CA PRO A 91 -19.08 4.76 -2.44
C PRO A 91 -19.97 3.50 -2.57
N TYR A 92 -21.19 3.68 -3.07
CA TYR A 92 -22.01 2.56 -3.53
C TYR A 92 -21.45 1.94 -4.81
N GLY A 93 -21.43 0.62 -4.88
CA GLY A 93 -21.01 -0.13 -6.06
C GLY A 93 -19.50 -0.14 -6.31
N ARG A 94 -19.09 0.16 -7.54
CA ARG A 94 -17.66 0.15 -7.92
C ARG A 94 -16.93 1.34 -7.34
N LYS A 95 -15.82 1.11 -6.63
CA LYS A 95 -15.14 2.13 -5.83
C LYS A 95 -13.63 2.22 -6.00
N SER A 96 -12.98 1.21 -6.59
CA SER A 96 -11.51 1.06 -6.57
C SER A 96 -10.73 2.27 -7.10
N LYS A 97 -11.29 3.04 -8.04
CA LYS A 97 -10.64 4.23 -8.61
C LYS A 97 -11.04 5.53 -7.93
N THR A 98 -12.17 5.53 -7.21
CA THR A 98 -12.82 6.74 -6.69
C THR A 98 -12.69 6.92 -5.18
N ILE A 99 -12.28 5.88 -4.45
CA ILE A 99 -12.04 6.01 -3.01
C ILE A 99 -10.94 7.04 -2.74
N ALA A 100 -11.14 7.81 -1.69
CA ALA A 100 -10.21 8.81 -1.19
C ALA A 100 -10.17 8.74 0.35
N PRO A 101 -9.14 9.28 0.99
CA PRO A 101 -9.18 9.50 2.44
C PRO A 101 -10.45 10.26 2.84
N PRO A 102 -10.99 10.04 4.05
CA PRO A 102 -12.15 10.79 4.54
C PRO A 102 -11.90 12.29 4.50
N ASP A 103 -12.96 13.07 4.18
CA ASP A 103 -12.94 14.54 4.22
C ASP A 103 -13.36 15.08 5.61
N VAL A 104 -12.93 14.39 6.66
CA VAL A 104 -13.07 14.74 8.06
C VAL A 104 -11.79 14.39 8.78
N GLU A 105 -11.59 14.91 9.99
CA GLU A 105 -10.44 14.49 10.80
C GLU A 105 -10.51 12.98 11.11
N PHE A 106 -9.38 12.29 10.98
CA PHE A 106 -9.30 10.85 11.19
C PHE A 106 -7.91 10.39 11.63
N SER A 107 -7.84 9.26 12.32
CA SER A 107 -6.61 8.57 12.66
C SER A 107 -5.96 8.00 11.38
N ARG A 108 -5.02 8.76 10.77
CA ARG A 108 -4.28 8.33 9.56
C ARG A 108 -3.63 6.96 9.76
N ARG A 109 -3.07 6.74 10.95
CA ARG A 109 -2.41 5.49 11.36
C ARG A 109 -3.38 4.30 11.34
N GLY A 110 -4.54 4.43 11.96
CA GLY A 110 -5.59 3.41 11.94
C GLY A 110 -6.09 3.14 10.54
N TYR A 111 -6.44 4.19 9.83
CA TYR A 111 -6.97 4.12 8.47
C TYR A 111 -6.03 3.42 7.49
N LEU A 112 -4.76 3.81 7.44
CA LEU A 112 -3.77 3.21 6.52
C LEU A 112 -3.44 1.76 6.90
N ARG A 113 -3.43 1.42 8.20
CA ARG A 113 -3.33 0.02 8.62
C ARG A 113 -4.50 -0.81 8.10
N GLY A 114 -5.73 -0.29 8.16
CA GLY A 114 -6.92 -0.95 7.61
C GLY A 114 -6.81 -1.21 6.11
N LEU A 115 -6.37 -0.22 5.33
CA LEU A 115 -6.11 -0.37 3.89
C LEU A 115 -5.01 -1.40 3.61
N ILE A 116 -3.90 -1.37 4.36
CA ILE A 116 -2.80 -2.32 4.18
C ILE A 116 -3.25 -3.73 4.58
N ASP A 117 -4.06 -3.87 5.62
CA ASP A 117 -4.58 -5.18 6.02
C ASP A 117 -5.52 -5.79 4.98
N ALA A 118 -6.31 -4.99 4.30
CA ALA A 118 -7.16 -5.45 3.20
C ALA A 118 -6.34 -5.72 1.92
N ASP A 119 -5.80 -4.68 1.27
CA ASP A 119 -5.20 -4.72 -0.07
C ASP A 119 -3.67 -4.69 -0.10
N GLY A 120 -3.01 -4.65 1.06
CA GLY A 120 -1.56 -4.57 1.16
C GLY A 120 -0.87 -5.89 1.49
N SER A 121 0.45 -5.81 1.65
CA SER A 121 1.29 -6.92 2.08
C SER A 121 2.37 -6.45 3.04
N VAL A 122 2.65 -7.24 4.07
CA VAL A 122 3.72 -7.05 5.05
C VAL A 122 4.51 -8.35 5.14
N GLY A 123 5.83 -8.30 5.11
CA GLY A 123 6.65 -9.50 5.22
C GLY A 123 8.06 -9.35 4.66
N PHE A 124 8.64 -10.48 4.27
CA PHE A 124 9.95 -10.55 3.64
C PHE A 124 9.84 -10.93 2.17
N THR A 125 10.69 -10.33 1.35
CA THR A 125 10.88 -10.76 -0.04
C THR A 125 11.55 -12.14 -0.08
N SER A 126 11.60 -12.79 -1.26
CA SER A 126 12.34 -14.05 -1.45
C SER A 126 13.83 -13.95 -1.13
N LYS A 127 14.38 -12.73 -1.08
CA LYS A 127 15.78 -12.45 -0.71
C LYS A 127 15.93 -12.08 0.77
N GLY A 128 14.89 -12.22 1.59
CA GLY A 128 14.92 -11.93 3.02
C GLY A 128 14.93 -10.42 3.37
N PHE A 129 14.51 -9.53 2.46
CA PHE A 129 14.40 -8.10 2.77
C PHE A 129 13.00 -7.75 3.27
N PRO A 130 12.89 -6.98 4.37
CA PRO A 130 11.62 -6.47 4.86
C PRO A 130 10.91 -5.63 3.79
N PHE A 131 9.60 -5.77 3.71
CA PHE A 131 8.78 -4.89 2.89
C PHE A 131 7.39 -4.68 3.47
N VAL A 132 6.80 -3.54 3.13
CA VAL A 132 5.38 -3.25 3.26
C VAL A 132 4.91 -2.60 1.96
N SER A 133 3.77 -3.02 1.46
CA SER A 133 3.21 -2.48 0.22
C SER A 133 1.70 -2.33 0.29
N LEU A 134 1.19 -1.40 -0.50
CA LEU A 134 -0.23 -1.25 -0.77
C LEU A 134 -0.45 -1.16 -2.28
N THR A 135 -1.37 -1.98 -2.78
CA THR A 135 -1.79 -1.96 -4.19
C THR A 135 -3.15 -1.27 -4.28
N THR A 136 -3.26 -0.21 -5.08
CA THR A 136 -4.51 0.55 -5.22
C THR A 136 -4.68 1.16 -6.60
N ALA A 137 -5.91 1.27 -7.08
CA ALA A 137 -6.24 2.00 -8.29
C ALA A 137 -6.49 3.50 -8.04
N SER A 138 -6.67 3.91 -6.78
CA SER A 138 -6.91 5.29 -6.39
C SER A 138 -5.61 6.08 -6.24
N THR A 139 -5.52 7.21 -6.94
CA THR A 139 -4.41 8.17 -6.79
C THR A 139 -4.40 8.79 -5.40
N ALA A 140 -5.58 9.15 -4.87
CA ALA A 140 -5.72 9.79 -3.56
C ALA A 140 -5.22 8.88 -2.43
N ILE A 141 -5.57 7.58 -2.46
CA ILE A 141 -5.09 6.60 -1.48
C ILE A 141 -3.58 6.40 -1.60
N ALA A 142 -3.06 6.27 -2.83
CA ALA A 142 -1.63 6.11 -3.04
C ALA A 142 -0.83 7.34 -2.55
N SER A 143 -1.32 8.57 -2.81
CA SER A 143 -0.73 9.81 -2.29
C SER A 143 -0.75 9.83 -0.77
N CYS A 144 -1.90 9.57 -0.15
CA CYS A 144 -2.06 9.56 1.30
C CYS A 144 -1.05 8.63 2.00
N LEU A 145 -0.79 7.44 1.45
CA LEU A 145 0.23 6.53 1.99
C LEU A 145 1.66 7.07 1.77
N CYS A 146 1.93 7.72 0.63
CA CYS A 146 3.25 8.34 0.39
C CYS A 146 3.53 9.50 1.35
N ASP A 147 2.53 10.36 1.58
CA ASP A 147 2.63 11.50 2.50
C ASP A 147 2.83 11.01 3.94
N TYR A 148 2.04 10.02 4.36
CA TYR A 148 2.22 9.40 5.67
C TYR A 148 3.60 8.73 5.82
N GLY A 149 4.04 7.99 4.81
CA GLY A 149 5.35 7.34 4.82
C GLY A 149 6.50 8.36 4.90
N LYS A 150 6.37 9.51 4.23
CA LYS A 150 7.31 10.63 4.35
C LYS A 150 7.32 11.19 5.77
N ASP A 151 6.14 11.46 6.35
CA ASP A 151 6.03 11.99 7.71
C ASP A 151 6.62 11.03 8.76
N ALA A 152 6.34 9.73 8.64
CA ALA A 152 6.77 8.73 9.60
C ALA A 152 8.23 8.29 9.46
N THR A 153 8.80 8.35 8.24
CA THR A 153 10.12 7.73 7.95
C THR A 153 11.11 8.67 7.27
N GLY A 154 10.68 9.85 6.83
CA GLY A 154 11.46 10.75 5.97
C GLY A 154 11.64 10.27 4.53
N ALA A 155 11.12 9.11 4.16
CA ALA A 155 11.34 8.51 2.84
C ALA A 155 10.32 9.00 1.81
N GLU A 156 10.75 9.78 0.85
CA GLU A 156 9.91 10.21 -0.27
C GLU A 156 9.70 9.09 -1.30
N ARG A 157 8.50 9.01 -1.84
CA ARG A 157 8.13 8.09 -2.92
C ARG A 157 7.46 8.84 -4.06
N SER A 158 7.92 8.60 -5.29
CA SER A 158 7.23 9.07 -6.49
C SER A 158 6.13 8.08 -6.88
N LEU A 159 4.94 8.59 -7.13
CA LEU A 159 3.82 7.79 -7.60
C LEU A 159 3.97 7.55 -9.10
N LYS A 160 3.91 6.27 -9.48
CA LYS A 160 3.86 5.86 -10.89
C LYS A 160 2.86 4.72 -11.04
N ARG A 161 1.92 4.90 -11.95
CA ARG A 161 1.00 3.82 -12.34
C ARG A 161 1.74 2.71 -13.09
N ASN A 162 1.37 1.49 -12.83
CA ASN A 162 1.83 0.36 -13.64
C ASN A 162 1.22 0.49 -15.05
N THR A 163 2.05 0.36 -16.07
CA THR A 163 1.62 0.48 -17.48
C THR A 163 0.68 -0.65 -17.92
N ARG A 164 0.77 -1.82 -17.29
CA ARG A 164 -0.04 -3.00 -17.62
C ARG A 164 -1.52 -2.85 -17.24
N ASP A 165 -1.80 -2.34 -16.05
CA ASP A 165 -3.14 -2.34 -15.44
C ASP A 165 -3.57 -0.99 -14.86
N GLY A 166 -2.67 0.02 -14.91
CA GLY A 166 -2.96 1.37 -14.46
C GLY A 166 -3.10 1.52 -12.94
N ILE A 167 -2.69 0.51 -12.14
CA ILE A 167 -2.72 0.56 -10.68
C ILE A 167 -1.41 1.07 -10.10
N TYR A 168 -1.45 1.53 -8.85
CA TYR A 168 -0.27 1.89 -8.06
C TYR A 168 0.13 0.71 -7.19
N ASN A 169 1.44 0.50 -7.06
CA ASN A 169 2.03 -0.34 -6.02
C ASN A 169 3.00 0.52 -5.20
N VAL A 170 2.52 1.01 -4.07
CA VAL A 170 3.33 1.81 -3.13
C VAL A 170 4.10 0.83 -2.26
N LEU A 171 5.41 0.77 -2.44
CA LEU A 171 6.30 -0.21 -1.80
C LEU A 171 7.39 0.49 -0.98
N TYR A 172 7.49 0.13 0.29
CA TYR A 172 8.62 0.47 1.18
C TYR A 172 9.41 -0.79 1.49
N MET A 173 10.73 -0.67 1.61
CA MET A 173 11.63 -1.81 1.83
C MET A 173 12.67 -1.51 2.90
N MET A 174 13.26 -2.56 3.45
CA MET A 174 14.37 -2.53 4.39
C MET A 174 14.04 -1.70 5.65
N GLU A 175 14.94 -0.86 6.14
CA GLU A 175 14.79 -0.06 7.35
C GLU A 175 13.56 0.88 7.28
N VAL A 176 13.26 1.41 6.09
CA VAL A 176 12.07 2.24 5.89
C VAL A 176 10.80 1.42 6.12
N ALA A 177 10.76 0.17 5.64
CA ALA A 177 9.64 -0.72 5.89
C ALA A 177 9.52 -1.08 7.38
N GLN A 178 10.66 -1.35 8.06
CA GLN A 178 10.66 -1.60 9.51
C GLN A 178 10.09 -0.42 10.29
N CYS A 179 10.56 0.81 10.00
CA CYS A 179 10.10 2.02 10.66
C CYS A 179 8.60 2.24 10.43
N LEU A 180 8.15 2.16 9.19
CA LEU A 180 6.73 2.36 8.85
C LEU A 180 5.83 1.29 9.46
N VAL A 181 6.27 0.03 9.49
CA VAL A 181 5.50 -1.07 10.06
C VAL A 181 5.47 -0.99 11.58
N ALA A 182 6.57 -0.62 12.24
CA ALA A 182 6.60 -0.42 13.69
C ALA A 182 5.65 0.72 14.14
N ASP A 183 5.54 1.76 13.32
CA ASP A 183 4.55 2.80 13.56
C ASP A 183 3.13 2.29 13.35
N LEU A 184 2.82 1.65 12.23
CA LEU A 184 1.47 1.20 11.89
C LEU A 184 0.94 0.09 12.82
N TYR A 185 1.77 -0.89 13.22
CA TYR A 185 1.39 -2.08 13.99
C TYR A 185 1.95 -2.01 15.42
N TYR A 186 1.31 -1.27 16.28
CA TYR A 186 1.67 -1.14 17.69
C TYR A 186 0.90 -2.13 18.57
N PRO A 187 1.37 -2.42 19.80
CA PRO A 187 0.69 -3.35 20.71
C PRO A 187 -0.76 -2.96 20.97
N GLY A 188 -1.67 -3.92 20.85
CA GLY A 188 -3.12 -3.72 21.11
C GLY A 188 -3.88 -3.06 19.96
N CYS A 189 -3.24 -2.70 18.84
CA CYS A 189 -3.96 -2.15 17.70
C CYS A 189 -4.84 -3.22 17.03
N LEU A 190 -6.01 -2.80 16.54
CA LEU A 190 -6.85 -3.65 15.71
C LEU A 190 -6.15 -3.92 14.37
N SER A 191 -5.94 -5.20 14.02
CA SER A 191 -5.21 -5.63 12.82
C SER A 191 -5.51 -7.08 12.46
N LEU A 192 -5.17 -7.50 11.26
CA LEU A 192 -5.12 -8.92 10.92
C LEU A 192 -3.94 -9.58 11.64
N GLU A 193 -4.20 -10.63 12.43
CA GLU A 193 -3.19 -11.31 13.24
C GLU A 193 -1.96 -11.73 12.44
N ARG A 194 -2.14 -12.29 11.24
CA ARG A 194 -1.03 -12.69 10.38
C ARG A 194 -0.15 -11.52 9.92
N LYS A 195 -0.73 -10.33 9.73
CA LYS A 195 0.05 -9.14 9.34
C LYS A 195 0.68 -8.47 10.54
N HIS A 196 0.02 -8.50 11.69
CA HIS A 196 0.61 -8.07 12.95
C HIS A 196 1.83 -8.94 13.32
N SER A 197 1.71 -10.27 13.22
CA SER A 197 2.83 -11.19 13.45
C SER A 197 3.95 -11.01 12.42
N ALA A 198 3.62 -10.79 11.13
CA ALA A 198 4.60 -10.45 10.13
C ALA A 198 5.30 -9.12 10.45
N ALA A 199 4.56 -8.09 10.86
CA ALA A 199 5.10 -6.80 11.28
C ALA A 199 6.09 -6.95 12.44
N ALA A 200 5.73 -7.70 13.47
CA ALA A 200 6.62 -8.01 14.59
C ALA A 200 7.91 -8.72 14.15
N SER A 201 7.81 -9.64 13.20
CA SER A 201 8.99 -10.35 12.67
C SER A 201 9.98 -9.45 11.94
N LEU A 202 9.49 -8.36 11.32
CA LEU A 202 10.37 -7.39 10.64
C LEU A 202 11.28 -6.65 11.61
N ALA A 203 10.89 -6.45 12.86
CA ALA A 203 11.66 -5.71 13.85
C ALA A 203 13.05 -6.35 14.14
N ALA A 204 13.13 -7.67 14.03
CA ALA A 204 14.38 -8.41 14.26
C ALA A 204 15.34 -8.40 13.06
N TRP A 205 14.94 -7.89 11.90
CA TRP A 205 15.80 -7.89 10.72
C TRP A 205 16.94 -6.87 10.87
N VAL A 206 18.14 -7.31 10.53
CA VAL A 206 19.34 -6.48 10.51
C VAL A 206 19.96 -6.56 9.12
N ARG A 207 20.36 -5.42 8.59
CA ARG A 207 21.06 -5.36 7.30
C ARG A 207 22.38 -6.14 7.39
N HIS A 208 22.63 -7.00 6.42
CA HIS A 208 23.87 -7.77 6.34
C HIS A 208 25.09 -6.83 6.33
N ALA A 209 26.10 -7.11 7.13
CA ALA A 209 27.28 -6.26 7.32
C ALA A 209 28.06 -5.94 6.03
N GLY A 210 27.89 -6.74 4.96
CA GLY A 210 28.46 -6.48 3.63
C GLY A 210 27.55 -5.73 2.65
N SER A 211 26.32 -5.41 3.05
CA SER A 211 25.35 -4.75 2.18
C SER A 211 25.62 -3.25 2.12
N LYS A 212 26.29 -2.78 1.08
CA LYS A 212 26.41 -1.34 0.84
C LYS A 212 25.01 -0.78 0.49
N PRO A 213 24.61 0.38 1.05
CA PRO A 213 23.44 1.09 0.57
C PRO A 213 23.59 1.32 -0.93
N LYS A 214 22.52 1.14 -1.70
CA LYS A 214 22.58 1.54 -3.11
C LYS A 214 22.91 3.03 -3.16
N PRO A 215 23.91 3.44 -3.94
CA PRO A 215 24.18 4.85 -4.13
C PRO A 215 22.90 5.54 -4.65
N PRO A 216 22.69 6.81 -4.31
CA PRO A 216 21.55 7.55 -4.80
C PRO A 216 21.49 7.46 -6.34
N ARG A 217 20.29 7.35 -6.89
CA ARG A 217 20.11 7.26 -8.33
C ARG A 217 20.62 8.53 -8.98
N ILE A 218 21.55 8.41 -9.92
CA ILE A 218 22.12 9.55 -10.64
C ILE A 218 20.98 10.24 -11.40
N LYS A 219 20.79 11.53 -11.15
CA LYS A 219 19.96 12.41 -11.97
C LYS A 219 20.83 12.99 -13.07
N TRP A 220 20.80 12.35 -14.24
CA TRP A 220 21.54 12.82 -15.39
C TRP A 220 20.99 14.16 -15.90
N THR A 221 21.87 15.12 -16.15
CA THR A 221 21.56 16.43 -16.73
C THR A 221 22.04 16.48 -18.18
N ASN A 222 21.55 17.46 -18.98
CA ASN A 222 22.00 17.66 -20.35
C ASN A 222 23.51 17.90 -20.43
N ASP A 223 24.10 18.62 -19.48
CA ASP A 223 25.55 18.88 -19.46
C ASP A 223 26.36 17.60 -19.20
N MET A 224 25.90 16.74 -18.29
CA MET A 224 26.51 15.41 -18.07
C MET A 224 26.40 14.54 -19.31
N ASP A 225 25.28 14.59 -20.02
CA ASP A 225 25.06 13.82 -21.25
C ASP A 225 25.92 14.33 -22.40
N ARG A 226 26.07 15.67 -22.54
CA ARG A 226 27.03 16.26 -23.49
C ARG A 226 28.47 15.83 -23.21
N LEU A 227 28.89 15.88 -21.94
CA LEU A 227 30.21 15.41 -21.52
C LEU A 227 30.43 13.93 -21.85
N LEU A 228 29.44 13.07 -21.60
CA LEU A 228 29.50 11.66 -21.94
C LEU A 228 29.67 11.38 -23.42
N LEU A 229 29.05 12.22 -24.28
CA LEU A 229 29.13 12.08 -25.74
C LEU A 229 30.47 12.61 -26.30
N THR A 230 31.02 13.66 -25.70
CA THR A 230 32.22 14.35 -26.21
C THR A 230 33.52 13.84 -25.58
N ALA A 231 33.49 13.23 -24.41
CA ALA A 231 34.68 12.74 -23.73
C ALA A 231 35.41 11.68 -24.56
N PRO A 232 36.75 11.74 -24.64
CA PRO A 232 37.57 10.78 -25.43
C PRO A 232 37.37 9.32 -25.00
N THR A 233 37.22 9.10 -23.69
CA THR A 233 36.98 7.76 -23.13
C THR A 233 35.93 7.82 -22.02
N ILE A 234 35.30 6.65 -21.74
CA ILE A 234 34.39 6.52 -20.60
C ILE A 234 35.12 6.76 -19.27
N ALA A 235 36.39 6.40 -19.18
CA ALA A 235 37.20 6.63 -17.98
C ALA A 235 37.38 8.13 -17.69
N ASN A 236 37.63 8.95 -18.72
CA ASN A 236 37.75 10.38 -18.61
C ASN A 236 36.41 11.01 -18.14
N ALA A 237 35.31 10.65 -18.80
CA ALA A 237 33.99 11.11 -18.38
C ALA A 237 33.62 10.69 -16.95
N ALA A 238 33.95 9.47 -16.57
CA ALA A 238 33.71 8.96 -15.21
C ALA A 238 34.49 9.72 -14.14
N ALA A 239 35.77 10.02 -14.42
CA ALA A 239 36.64 10.81 -13.53
C ALA A 239 36.11 12.23 -13.34
N GLU A 240 35.71 12.89 -14.44
CA GLU A 240 35.20 14.26 -14.42
C GLU A 240 33.84 14.37 -13.72
N LEU A 241 32.94 13.44 -13.97
CA LEU A 241 31.62 13.41 -13.35
C LEU A 241 31.60 12.85 -11.92
N GLY A 242 32.68 12.23 -11.44
CA GLY A 242 32.72 11.58 -10.14
C GLY A 242 31.84 10.34 -10.05
N TYR A 243 31.52 9.67 -11.16
CA TYR A 243 30.67 8.48 -11.24
C TYR A 243 31.46 7.24 -11.66
N SER A 244 30.86 6.05 -11.44
CA SER A 244 31.50 4.82 -11.90
C SER A 244 31.51 4.72 -13.43
N SER A 245 32.59 4.18 -14.00
CA SER A 245 32.69 3.93 -15.45
C SER A 245 31.53 3.10 -15.98
N SER A 246 31.03 2.14 -15.19
CA SER A 246 29.86 1.34 -15.55
C SER A 246 28.58 2.18 -15.67
N ALA A 247 28.34 3.14 -14.77
CA ALA A 247 27.17 4.04 -14.86
C ALA A 247 27.28 4.94 -16.10
N CYS A 248 28.44 5.52 -16.35
CA CYS A 248 28.72 6.34 -17.52
C CYS A 248 28.57 5.56 -18.84
N GLN A 249 29.07 4.32 -18.88
CA GLN A 249 28.95 3.44 -20.05
C GLN A 249 27.48 3.12 -20.38
N VAL A 250 26.68 2.74 -19.37
CA VAL A 250 25.25 2.45 -19.55
C VAL A 250 24.49 3.69 -20.01
N ARG A 251 24.79 4.89 -19.45
CA ARG A 251 24.13 6.14 -19.88
C ARG A 251 24.48 6.50 -21.30
N ARG A 252 25.79 6.48 -21.66
CA ARG A 252 26.25 6.75 -23.04
C ARG A 252 25.64 5.81 -24.05
N TRP A 253 25.56 4.51 -23.71
CA TRP A 253 24.89 3.52 -24.56
C TRP A 253 23.43 3.90 -24.81
N LYS A 254 22.68 4.30 -23.77
CA LYS A 254 21.28 4.72 -23.89
C LYS A 254 21.09 5.96 -24.75
N LEU A 255 22.00 6.91 -24.70
CA LEU A 255 22.01 8.10 -25.58
C LEU A 255 22.25 7.72 -27.03
N LEU A 256 23.23 6.85 -27.30
CA LEU A 256 23.60 6.41 -28.65
C LEU A 256 22.57 5.48 -29.32
N HIS A 257 21.62 4.91 -28.54
CA HIS A 257 20.59 3.98 -29.04
C HIS A 257 19.17 4.50 -28.84
N ASP A 258 19.00 5.82 -28.71
CA ASP A 258 17.70 6.51 -28.59
C ASP A 258 16.79 5.99 -27.45
N VAL A 259 17.40 5.38 -26.42
CA VAL A 259 16.66 4.91 -25.23
C VAL A 259 16.31 6.08 -24.30
N VAL A 260 17.06 7.17 -24.40
CA VAL A 260 16.84 8.47 -23.72
C VAL A 260 17.09 9.58 -24.75
N PRO A 261 16.40 10.73 -24.62
CA PRO A 261 16.61 11.84 -25.52
C PRO A 261 18.07 12.32 -25.47
N LEU A 262 18.59 12.75 -26.62
CA LEU A 262 19.88 13.42 -26.69
C LEU A 262 19.79 14.78 -25.97
N PRO A 263 20.90 15.26 -25.39
CA PRO A 263 20.94 16.59 -24.80
C PRO A 263 20.78 17.66 -25.90
N ASP A 264 20.00 18.69 -25.60
CA ASP A 264 19.80 19.85 -26.46
C ASP A 264 21.10 20.59 -26.75
#